data_5af696df2e0136a5159b8affe96b6662
#
_entry.id   5af696df2e0136a5159b8affe96b6662
#
_cell.length_a   1.000
_cell.length_b   1.000
_cell.length_c   1.000
_cell.angle_alpha   90.00
_cell.angle_beta   90.00
_cell.angle_gamma   90.00
#
_symmetry.space_group_name_H-M   'P 1'
#
loop_
_entity.id
_entity.type
_entity.pdbx_description
1 polymer ?
#
loop_
_entity_poly.entity_id
_entity_poly.type
_entity_poly.pdbx_seq_one_letter_code
_entity_poly.pdbx_strand_id
1 'polypeptide(L)'
;MVNYQEFLDSIDRKAYHEGEFRWEEDGYVVTRTNHWSPPGCHNSCGILLYVKDGKLERVEGDPLNPFTNGKLCVRCLDLPEAVNNPDRLKYPMKRVDWTPEDPHLEGRGANQWERISWDEALDIC
;
A
#
# COMPACT_ATOMS: atom_id res chain seq x y z
N MET A 1 -9.13 -29.74 6.46
CA MET A 1 -9.08 -28.35 5.96
C MET A 1 -10.49 -27.83 6.03
N VAL A 2 -10.78 -26.81 6.85
CA VAL A 2 -12.12 -26.18 6.91
C VAL A 2 -12.33 -25.51 5.55
N ASN A 3 -13.46 -25.76 4.89
CA ASN A 3 -13.73 -25.08 3.64
C ASN A 3 -14.17 -23.63 3.92
N TYR A 4 -14.06 -22.79 2.90
CA TYR A 4 -14.34 -21.36 3.04
C TYR A 4 -15.79 -21.08 3.46
N GLN A 5 -16.74 -21.85 2.96
CA GLN A 5 -18.15 -21.69 3.32
C GLN A 5 -18.40 -22.05 4.78
N GLU A 6 -17.83 -23.16 5.28
CA GLU A 6 -17.90 -23.52 6.70
C GLU A 6 -17.31 -22.43 7.60
N PHE A 7 -16.22 -21.80 7.16
CA PHE A 7 -15.61 -20.67 7.86
C PHE A 7 -16.57 -19.46 7.90
N LEU A 8 -17.14 -19.06 6.76
CA LEU A 8 -18.10 -17.94 6.70
C LEU A 8 -19.35 -18.18 7.55
N ASP A 9 -19.84 -19.43 7.60
CA ASP A 9 -21.00 -19.80 8.42
C ASP A 9 -20.69 -19.81 9.93
N SER A 10 -19.42 -19.87 10.29
CA SER A 10 -18.93 -19.86 11.68
C SER A 10 -18.71 -18.47 12.27
N ILE A 11 -18.71 -17.42 11.46
CA ILE A 11 -18.45 -16.04 11.87
C ILE A 11 -19.71 -15.18 11.75
N ASP A 12 -19.84 -14.17 12.61
CA ASP A 12 -20.85 -13.12 12.44
C ASP A 12 -20.37 -12.14 11.34
N ARG A 13 -20.80 -12.38 10.11
CA ARG A 13 -20.40 -11.59 8.93
C ARG A 13 -20.79 -10.11 9.06
N LYS A 14 -21.86 -9.80 9.81
CA LYS A 14 -22.29 -8.42 10.05
C LYS A 14 -21.31 -7.69 10.97
N ALA A 15 -20.73 -8.40 11.94
CA ALA A 15 -19.68 -7.84 12.81
C ALA A 15 -18.39 -7.49 12.01
N TYR A 16 -18.23 -8.03 10.80
CA TYR A 16 -17.14 -7.70 9.88
C TYR A 16 -17.57 -6.78 8.73
N HIS A 17 -18.68 -6.02 8.89
CA HIS A 17 -19.16 -5.06 7.89
C HIS A 17 -19.31 -5.65 6.49
N GLU A 18 -19.98 -6.80 6.38
CA GLU A 18 -20.24 -7.44 5.10
C GLU A 18 -21.00 -6.50 4.16
N GLY A 19 -20.46 -6.33 2.94
CA GLY A 19 -21.03 -5.46 1.91
C GLY A 19 -20.59 -4.00 2.00
N GLU A 20 -19.87 -3.61 3.05
CA GLU A 20 -19.31 -2.28 3.21
C GLU A 20 -17.84 -2.24 2.78
N PHE A 21 -17.46 -1.22 2.01
CA PHE A 21 -16.06 -0.99 1.62
C PHE A 21 -15.36 0.03 2.51
N ARG A 22 -16.13 0.85 3.22
CA ARG A 22 -15.60 1.88 4.11
C ARG A 22 -16.59 2.18 5.22
N TRP A 23 -16.08 2.27 6.46
CA TRP A 23 -16.86 2.62 7.67
C TRP A 23 -16.00 3.35 8.69
N GLU A 24 -16.62 3.80 9.78
CA GLU A 24 -15.93 4.39 10.92
C GLU A 24 -16.05 3.42 12.12
N GLU A 25 -14.93 3.17 12.78
CA GLU A 25 -14.82 2.29 13.92
C GLU A 25 -13.70 2.76 14.86
N ASP A 26 -14.00 2.92 16.13
CA ASP A 26 -13.05 3.33 17.19
C ASP A 26 -12.20 4.57 16.86
N GLY A 27 -12.78 5.52 16.12
CA GLY A 27 -12.10 6.75 15.68
C GLY A 27 -11.19 6.58 14.48
N TYR A 28 -11.24 5.42 13.81
CA TYR A 28 -10.60 5.16 12.53
C TYR A 28 -11.60 5.24 11.37
N VAL A 29 -11.12 5.66 10.24
CA VAL A 29 -11.76 5.35 8.96
C VAL A 29 -11.17 4.04 8.49
N VAL A 30 -11.99 2.99 8.42
CA VAL A 30 -11.59 1.67 7.96
C VAL A 30 -11.95 1.51 6.49
N THR A 31 -11.04 1.01 5.69
CA THR A 31 -11.27 0.75 4.26
C THR A 31 -10.90 -0.68 3.92
N ARG A 32 -11.85 -1.42 3.37
CA ARG A 32 -11.64 -2.77 2.83
C ARG A 32 -11.09 -2.68 1.42
N THR A 33 -9.97 -3.39 1.17
CA THR A 33 -9.35 -3.43 -0.16
C THR A 33 -8.48 -4.68 -0.30
N ASN A 34 -7.83 -4.81 -1.45
CA ASN A 34 -6.84 -5.84 -1.68
C ASN A 34 -5.45 -5.21 -1.77
N HIS A 35 -4.48 -5.85 -1.12
CA HIS A 35 -3.07 -5.50 -1.26
C HIS A 35 -2.52 -6.09 -2.55
N TRP A 36 -2.15 -5.21 -3.46
CA TRP A 36 -1.49 -5.55 -4.71
C TRP A 36 -0.19 -4.76 -4.83
N SER A 37 0.93 -5.48 -5.05
CA SER A 37 2.23 -4.84 -5.26
C SER A 37 2.79 -4.05 -4.07
N PRO A 38 3.70 -3.08 -4.27
CA PRO A 38 5.00 -3.08 -3.58
C PRO A 38 4.89 -3.41 -2.09
N PRO A 39 5.91 -4.10 -1.57
CA PRO A 39 7.19 -4.37 -2.21
C PRO A 39 7.27 -5.72 -2.96
N GLY A 40 6.57 -5.83 -4.09
CA GLY A 40 6.73 -6.98 -4.98
C GLY A 40 5.88 -8.21 -4.65
N CYS A 41 4.70 -8.01 -4.08
CA CYS A 41 3.72 -9.08 -3.86
C CYS A 41 2.58 -9.00 -4.88
N HIS A 42 2.15 -10.14 -5.40
CA HIS A 42 1.08 -10.25 -6.37
C HIS A 42 -0.10 -11.12 -5.89
N ASN A 43 -0.17 -11.40 -4.59
CA ASN A 43 -1.16 -12.33 -4.06
C ASN A 43 -2.55 -11.72 -3.85
N SER A 44 -2.70 -10.40 -3.95
CA SER A 44 -4.01 -9.73 -3.75
C SER A 44 -4.70 -10.09 -2.43
N CYS A 45 -3.94 -10.08 -1.33
CA CYS A 45 -4.48 -10.36 -0.01
C CYS A 45 -5.57 -9.34 0.36
N GLY A 46 -6.70 -9.81 0.88
CA GLY A 46 -7.74 -8.93 1.43
C GLY A 46 -7.25 -8.26 2.71
N ILE A 47 -7.32 -6.94 2.76
CA ILE A 47 -6.86 -6.13 3.89
C ILE A 47 -7.88 -5.10 4.31
N LEU A 48 -7.83 -4.75 5.59
CA LEU A 48 -8.53 -3.63 6.22
C LEU A 48 -7.48 -2.58 6.58
N LEU A 49 -7.63 -1.38 6.03
CA LEU A 49 -6.76 -0.24 6.28
C LEU A 49 -7.40 0.66 7.33
N TYR A 50 -6.74 0.87 8.45
CA TYR A 50 -7.18 1.74 9.56
C TYR A 50 -6.43 3.07 9.49
N VAL A 51 -7.16 4.12 9.11
CA VAL A 51 -6.62 5.48 8.92
C VAL A 51 -7.20 6.40 9.99
N LYS A 52 -6.32 7.11 10.70
CA LYS A 52 -6.68 8.15 11.66
C LYS A 52 -5.89 9.42 11.37
N ASP A 53 -6.55 10.56 11.39
CA ASP A 53 -5.95 11.87 11.12
C ASP A 53 -5.11 11.91 9.82
N GLY A 54 -5.58 11.20 8.78
CA GLY A 54 -4.90 11.10 7.49
C GLY A 54 -3.68 10.17 7.46
N LYS A 55 -3.39 9.47 8.55
CA LYS A 55 -2.25 8.56 8.67
C LYS A 55 -2.73 7.10 8.72
N LEU A 56 -2.13 6.23 7.92
CA LEU A 56 -2.33 4.80 8.02
C LEU A 56 -1.63 4.29 9.28
N GLU A 57 -2.39 3.87 10.29
CA GLU A 57 -1.82 3.42 11.56
C GLU A 57 -1.75 1.90 11.69
N ARG A 58 -2.70 1.20 11.07
CA ARG A 58 -2.82 -0.26 11.24
C ARG A 58 -3.34 -0.91 9.97
N VAL A 59 -2.92 -2.14 9.73
CA VAL A 59 -3.43 -3.02 8.68
C VAL A 59 -3.78 -4.36 9.28
N GLU A 60 -4.96 -4.86 8.96
CA GLU A 60 -5.44 -6.18 9.36
C GLU A 60 -5.89 -6.99 8.15
N GLY A 61 -5.93 -8.31 8.27
CA GLY A 61 -6.50 -9.16 7.25
C GLY A 61 -8.02 -9.10 7.25
N ASP A 62 -8.61 -9.03 6.06
CA ASP A 62 -10.06 -9.10 5.91
C ASP A 62 -10.55 -10.54 6.11
N PRO A 63 -11.32 -10.85 7.19
CA PRO A 63 -11.85 -12.19 7.42
C PRO A 63 -12.81 -12.66 6.31
N LEU A 64 -13.44 -11.71 5.60
CA LEU A 64 -14.39 -12.03 4.54
C LEU A 64 -13.70 -12.27 3.17
N ASN A 65 -12.38 -12.07 3.09
CA ASN A 65 -11.65 -12.36 1.85
C ASN A 65 -11.53 -13.87 1.61
N PRO A 66 -12.04 -14.42 0.49
CA PRO A 66 -12.08 -15.85 0.24
C PRO A 66 -10.71 -16.50 0.03
N PHE A 67 -9.70 -15.70 -0.31
CA PHE A 67 -8.36 -16.19 -0.58
C PHE A 67 -7.51 -16.29 0.69
N THR A 68 -7.54 -15.27 1.54
CA THR A 68 -6.65 -15.18 2.70
C THR A 68 -7.33 -15.42 4.05
N ASN A 69 -8.67 -15.33 4.12
CA ASN A 69 -9.46 -15.56 5.34
C ASN A 69 -8.87 -14.81 6.55
N GLY A 70 -8.57 -13.53 6.40
CA GLY A 70 -8.01 -12.70 7.45
C GLY A 70 -6.51 -12.91 7.74
N LYS A 71 -5.82 -13.78 6.99
CA LYS A 71 -4.39 -14.04 7.21
C LYS A 71 -3.52 -13.13 6.36
N LEU A 72 -2.51 -12.56 6.99
CA LEU A 72 -1.53 -11.69 6.34
C LEU A 72 -0.11 -12.16 6.62
N CYS A 73 0.78 -11.88 5.69
CA CYS A 73 2.21 -11.99 5.91
C CYS A 73 2.79 -10.66 6.44
N VAL A 74 4.02 -10.69 6.89
CA VAL A 74 4.75 -9.53 7.42
C VAL A 74 4.75 -8.33 6.45
N ARG A 75 4.80 -8.56 5.14
CA ARG A 75 4.80 -7.49 4.14
C ARG A 75 3.52 -6.63 4.18
N CYS A 76 2.36 -7.27 4.37
CA CYS A 76 1.11 -6.53 4.52
C CYS A 76 1.05 -5.80 5.87
N LEU A 77 1.54 -6.42 6.93
CA LEU A 77 1.54 -5.84 8.27
C LEU A 77 2.48 -4.63 8.37
N ASP A 78 3.55 -4.59 7.57
CA ASP A 78 4.53 -3.51 7.53
C ASP A 78 4.13 -2.32 6.65
N LEU A 79 2.96 -2.36 6.01
CA LEU A 79 2.48 -1.27 5.16
C LEU A 79 2.45 0.11 5.85
N PRO A 80 2.06 0.25 7.13
CA PRO A 80 2.09 1.54 7.81
C PRO A 80 3.50 2.17 7.82
N GLU A 81 4.53 1.38 8.07
CA GLU A 81 5.93 1.83 8.05
C GLU A 81 6.34 2.27 6.64
N ALA A 82 6.01 1.48 5.62
CA ALA A 82 6.33 1.80 4.23
C ALA A 82 5.61 3.06 3.72
N VAL A 83 4.32 3.23 4.08
CA VAL A 83 3.51 4.37 3.64
C VAL A 83 3.90 5.66 4.35
N ASN A 84 4.18 5.58 5.66
CA ASN A 84 4.49 6.75 6.49
C ASN A 84 6.00 7.03 6.58
N ASN A 85 6.85 6.27 5.89
CA ASN A 85 8.30 6.43 5.94
C ASN A 85 8.70 7.88 5.61
N PRO A 86 9.47 8.56 6.49
CA PRO A 86 9.90 9.93 6.24
C PRO A 86 10.79 10.07 4.98
N ASP A 87 11.52 9.01 4.64
CA ASP A 87 12.41 8.98 3.47
C ASP A 87 11.67 8.63 2.17
N ARG A 88 10.34 8.44 2.23
CA ARG A 88 9.53 8.18 1.04
C ARG A 88 9.61 9.34 0.06
N LEU A 89 9.93 9.05 -1.20
CA LEU A 89 9.92 10.04 -2.28
C LEU A 89 8.51 10.60 -2.46
N LYS A 90 8.38 11.92 -2.34
CA LYS A 90 7.10 12.65 -2.43
C LYS A 90 6.97 13.46 -3.71
N TYR A 91 8.07 13.63 -4.42
CA TYR A 91 8.17 14.48 -5.61
C TYR A 91 9.04 13.78 -6.65
N PRO A 92 8.87 14.11 -7.95
CA PRO A 92 9.78 13.66 -8.98
C PRO A 92 11.19 14.20 -8.71
N MET A 93 12.17 13.34 -8.90
CA MET A 93 13.58 13.66 -8.71
C MET A 93 14.32 13.30 -10.00
N LYS A 94 15.14 14.21 -10.47
CA LYS A 94 16.04 14.00 -11.59
C LYS A 94 17.49 13.95 -11.08
N ARG A 95 18.30 13.06 -11.63
CA ARG A 95 19.72 13.07 -11.31
C ARG A 95 20.36 14.36 -11.83
N VAL A 96 21.21 14.97 -11.00
CA VAL A 96 21.98 16.18 -11.41
C VAL A 96 22.80 15.87 -12.66
N ASP A 97 22.85 16.82 -13.58
CA ASP A 97 23.56 16.73 -14.86
C ASP A 97 23.07 15.62 -15.83
N TRP A 98 21.88 15.06 -15.61
CA TRP A 98 21.27 14.14 -16.53
C TRP A 98 20.39 14.86 -17.57
N THR A 99 20.58 14.52 -18.85
CA THR A 99 19.66 14.85 -19.95
C THR A 99 19.39 13.62 -20.80
N PRO A 100 18.33 13.61 -21.64
CA PRO A 100 18.09 12.50 -22.58
C PRO A 100 19.26 12.27 -23.55
N GLU A 101 19.93 13.35 -23.96
CA GLU A 101 21.07 13.32 -24.92
C GLU A 101 22.37 12.94 -24.22
N ASP A 102 22.55 13.33 -22.96
CA ASP A 102 23.70 12.97 -22.14
C ASP A 102 23.25 12.41 -20.79
N PRO A 103 23.11 11.09 -20.66
CA PRO A 103 22.65 10.47 -19.44
C PRO A 103 23.64 10.52 -18.27
N HIS A 104 24.82 11.13 -18.44
CA HIS A 104 25.84 11.29 -17.40
C HIS A 104 26.05 9.99 -16.59
N LEU A 105 26.45 8.91 -17.26
CA LEU A 105 26.50 7.57 -16.66
C LEU A 105 27.50 7.44 -15.51
N GLU A 106 28.59 8.19 -15.53
CA GLU A 106 29.59 8.28 -14.47
C GLU A 106 29.02 8.86 -13.17
N GLY A 107 27.95 9.64 -13.24
CA GLY A 107 27.22 10.14 -12.08
C GLY A 107 26.30 9.13 -11.39
N ARG A 108 26.18 7.90 -11.95
CA ARG A 108 25.34 6.85 -11.33
C ARG A 108 25.96 6.38 -10.02
N GLY A 109 25.10 6.36 -8.96
CA GLY A 109 25.56 5.99 -7.63
C GLY A 109 26.13 7.12 -6.79
N ALA A 110 26.36 8.30 -7.35
CA ALA A 110 26.77 9.51 -6.61
C ALA A 110 25.62 10.09 -5.75
N ASN A 111 24.38 9.62 -5.95
CA ASN A 111 23.18 10.01 -5.18
C ASN A 111 22.92 11.52 -5.16
N GLN A 112 23.29 12.22 -6.24
CA GLN A 112 22.99 13.64 -6.41
C GLN A 112 21.70 13.81 -7.19
N TRP A 113 20.67 14.31 -6.51
CA TRP A 113 19.34 14.44 -7.05
C TRP A 113 18.82 15.85 -6.85
N GLU A 114 18.11 16.37 -7.86
CA GLU A 114 17.36 17.61 -7.79
C GLU A 114 15.86 17.34 -7.94
N ARG A 115 15.06 18.13 -7.23
CA ARG A 115 13.61 18.07 -7.37
C ARG A 115 13.19 18.80 -8.63
N ILE A 116 12.33 18.15 -9.43
CA ILE A 116 11.72 18.73 -10.63
C ILE A 116 10.20 18.79 -10.48
N SER A 117 9.54 19.49 -11.41
CA SER A 117 8.08 19.49 -11.48
C SER A 117 7.54 18.19 -12.10
N TRP A 118 6.24 17.93 -11.89
CA TRP A 118 5.59 16.83 -12.58
C TRP A 118 5.53 17.04 -14.09
N ASP A 119 5.34 18.28 -14.55
CA ASP A 119 5.33 18.58 -15.98
C ASP A 119 6.67 18.27 -16.61
N GLU A 120 7.78 18.72 -16.01
CA GLU A 120 9.13 18.38 -16.47
C GLU A 120 9.37 16.86 -16.45
N ALA A 121 8.95 16.16 -15.39
CA ALA A 121 9.14 14.71 -15.32
C ALA A 121 8.39 13.96 -16.42
N LEU A 122 7.17 14.39 -16.74
CA LEU A 122 6.35 13.78 -17.78
C LEU A 122 6.86 14.11 -19.18
N ASP A 123 7.47 15.29 -19.38
CA ASP A 123 8.08 15.67 -20.66
C ASP A 123 9.35 14.87 -20.95
N ILE A 124 10.02 14.36 -19.91
CA ILE A 124 11.23 13.51 -20.04
C ILE A 124 10.89 12.04 -20.33
N CYS A 125 9.75 11.53 -19.88
CA CYS A 125 9.36 10.12 -20.02
C CYS A 125 8.64 9.82 -21.32
#